data_e61bf334da6185c18271a64203049aab
#
_entry.id   e61bf334da6185c18271a64203049aab
#
_cell.length_a   1.000
_cell.length_b   1.000
_cell.length_c   1.000
_cell.angle_alpha   90.00
_cell.angle_beta   90.00
_cell.angle_gamma   90.00
#
_symmetry.space_group_name_H-M   'P 1'
#
loop_
_entity.id
_entity.type
_entity.pdbx_description
1 polymer ?
#
loop_
_entity_poly.entity_id
_entity_poly.type
_entity_poly.pdbx_seq_one_letter_code
_entity_poly.pdbx_strand_id
1 'polypeptide(L)'
;KHSLRLGASKTYTLPQAKEISPYRYVGVNFNSQGNANLKPSDNYNVDLKWDFNPTPTELISLTAFYKLIKNPISRIEVASAGGYLSYENIADKATVAGVEVEIRKNLFVRPLSSAANGMNKLSFGLNGSYIYTNAKMPLATVTTGSQLEGAAPWIANFDLSHNFTKGTHSFINTLVFNYVSDKIYTIGTQGYQDIMEQGMMTLDFVSQAKLNKYVSLTLKARNLLNPSYQLSRKANESGEKVVLSDYKKGINISLGVSCTF
;
A
#
# COMPACT_ATOMS: atom_id res chain seq x y z
N LYS A 1 2.36 -25.75 14.03
CA LYS A 1 2.41 -24.98 15.28
C LYS A 1 1.43 -23.83 15.17
N HIS A 2 0.66 -23.55 16.22
CA HIS A 2 -0.26 -22.42 16.27
C HIS A 2 0.28 -21.37 17.24
N SER A 3 0.06 -20.09 16.92
CA SER A 3 0.23 -18.99 17.88
C SER A 3 -0.93 -18.00 17.76
N LEU A 4 -1.34 -17.46 18.89
CA LEU A 4 -2.36 -16.43 19.00
C LEU A 4 -1.74 -15.22 19.70
N ARG A 5 -1.89 -14.02 19.14
CA ARG A 5 -1.37 -12.78 19.71
C ARG A 5 -2.47 -11.76 19.77
N LEU A 6 -2.61 -11.12 20.92
CA LEU A 6 -3.46 -9.96 21.15
C LEU A 6 -2.55 -8.77 21.45
N GLY A 7 -2.74 -7.68 20.74
CA GLY A 7 -2.06 -6.41 20.93
C GLY A 7 -3.04 -5.29 21.22
N ALA A 8 -2.69 -4.39 22.12
CA ALA A 8 -3.40 -3.12 22.30
C ALA A 8 -2.37 -2.01 22.50
N SER A 9 -2.59 -0.87 21.86
CA SER A 9 -1.67 0.26 21.95
C SER A 9 -2.39 1.60 21.80
N LYS A 10 -1.80 2.64 22.39
CA LYS A 10 -2.14 4.03 22.11
C LYS A 10 -0.94 4.68 21.44
N THR A 11 -1.17 5.31 20.28
CA THR A 11 -0.17 6.03 19.51
C THR A 11 -0.67 7.42 19.14
N TYR A 12 0.21 8.27 18.64
CA TYR A 12 -0.11 9.63 18.23
C TYR A 12 0.33 9.83 16.77
N THR A 13 -0.45 10.62 16.03
CA THR A 13 -0.05 11.14 14.72
C THR A 13 0.10 12.65 14.85
N LEU A 14 1.33 13.14 14.74
CA LEU A 14 1.60 14.57 14.70
C LEU A 14 1.42 15.08 13.27
N PRO A 15 0.88 16.29 13.09
CA PRO A 15 0.86 16.93 11.79
C PRO A 15 2.29 17.07 11.24
N GLN A 16 2.45 16.83 9.95
CA GLN A 16 3.73 17.05 9.27
C GLN A 16 3.99 18.55 9.08
N ALA A 17 5.27 18.93 8.93
CA ALA A 17 5.64 20.35 8.74
C ALA A 17 4.89 21.01 7.56
N LYS A 18 4.68 20.27 6.47
CA LYS A 18 3.90 20.74 5.32
C LYS A 18 2.42 20.94 5.64
N GLU A 19 1.86 20.13 6.53
CA GLU A 19 0.43 20.18 6.88
C GLU A 19 0.08 21.37 7.78
N ILE A 20 1.05 21.86 8.58
CA ILE A 20 0.87 23.01 9.48
C ILE A 20 1.46 24.31 8.95
N SER A 21 2.30 24.24 7.90
CA SER A 21 2.98 25.42 7.36
C SER A 21 1.98 26.37 6.67
N PRO A 22 1.92 27.66 7.03
CA PRO A 22 1.02 28.60 6.41
C PRO A 22 1.43 28.98 4.98
N TYR A 23 2.59 28.55 4.53
CA TYR A 23 3.09 28.87 3.20
C TYR A 23 2.36 28.08 2.11
N ARG A 24 2.17 28.73 0.96
CA ARG A 24 1.60 28.09 -0.22
C ARG A 24 2.67 27.32 -0.98
N TYR A 25 2.42 26.05 -1.19
CA TYR A 25 3.25 25.16 -2.01
C TYR A 25 2.62 25.07 -3.40
N VAL A 26 3.41 25.39 -4.42
CA VAL A 26 3.01 25.26 -5.81
C VAL A 26 3.38 23.87 -6.29
N GLY A 27 2.38 23.04 -6.58
CA GLY A 27 2.56 21.68 -7.11
C GLY A 27 2.24 21.61 -8.61
N VAL A 28 2.63 20.52 -9.24
CA VAL A 28 2.36 20.30 -10.69
C VAL A 28 0.85 20.19 -10.94
N ASN A 29 0.14 19.44 -10.11
CA ASN A 29 -1.30 19.21 -10.30
C ASN A 29 -2.16 20.12 -9.42
N PHE A 30 -1.72 20.35 -8.18
CA PHE A 30 -2.48 21.14 -7.19
C PHE A 30 -1.55 22.00 -6.36
N ASN A 31 -1.98 23.23 -6.13
CA ASN A 31 -1.41 24.05 -5.08
C ASN A 31 -1.87 23.52 -3.72
N SER A 32 -1.07 23.69 -2.69
CA SER A 32 -1.47 23.32 -1.33
C SER A 32 -0.98 24.32 -0.30
N GLN A 33 -1.71 24.43 0.80
CA GLN A 33 -1.36 25.29 1.93
C GLN A 33 -1.68 24.54 3.22
N GLY A 34 -0.77 24.54 4.17
CA GLY A 34 -1.00 23.91 5.47
C GLY A 34 -1.95 24.73 6.35
N ASN A 35 -2.39 24.08 7.42
CA ASN A 35 -3.29 24.66 8.43
C ASN A 35 -2.60 24.61 9.80
N ALA A 36 -2.21 25.77 10.32
CA ALA A 36 -1.53 25.90 11.61
C ALA A 36 -2.40 25.50 12.82
N ASN A 37 -3.73 25.36 12.63
CA ASN A 37 -4.67 25.01 13.70
C ASN A 37 -4.88 23.49 13.86
N LEU A 38 -4.15 22.66 13.11
CA LEU A 38 -4.26 21.21 13.22
C LEU A 38 -3.91 20.70 14.62
N LYS A 39 -4.75 19.83 15.12
CA LYS A 39 -4.52 19.09 16.37
C LYS A 39 -3.91 17.73 16.05
N PRO A 40 -2.98 17.23 16.88
CA PRO A 40 -2.52 15.85 16.79
C PRO A 40 -3.67 14.84 16.87
N SER A 41 -3.54 13.72 16.20
CA SER A 41 -4.49 12.62 16.32
C SER A 41 -4.05 11.64 17.40
N ASP A 42 -4.99 11.19 18.26
CA ASP A 42 -4.79 10.05 19.14
C ASP A 42 -5.31 8.78 18.48
N ASN A 43 -4.52 7.74 18.45
CA ASN A 43 -4.88 6.46 17.87
C ASN A 43 -4.91 5.36 18.95
N TYR A 44 -6.04 4.69 19.08
CA TYR A 44 -6.22 3.52 19.94
C TYR A 44 -6.35 2.30 19.04
N ASN A 45 -5.44 1.34 19.18
CA ASN A 45 -5.34 0.19 18.32
C ASN A 45 -5.57 -1.09 19.11
N VAL A 46 -6.28 -2.04 18.51
CA VAL A 46 -6.44 -3.42 19.01
C VAL A 46 -6.28 -4.36 17.84
N ASP A 47 -5.39 -5.34 17.98
CA ASP A 47 -5.05 -6.30 16.96
C ASP A 47 -5.14 -7.71 17.52
N LEU A 48 -5.77 -8.62 16.79
CA LEU A 48 -5.80 -10.05 17.08
C LEU A 48 -5.22 -10.80 15.89
N LYS A 49 -4.12 -11.52 16.10
CA LYS A 49 -3.44 -12.28 15.06
C LYS A 49 -3.35 -13.75 15.43
N TRP A 50 -3.78 -14.61 14.52
CA TRP A 50 -3.59 -16.05 14.56
C TRP A 50 -2.67 -16.50 13.46
N ASP A 51 -1.61 -17.25 13.83
CA ASP A 51 -0.67 -17.85 12.90
C ASP A 51 -0.72 -19.37 13.02
N PHE A 52 -0.71 -20.03 11.86
CA PHE A 52 -0.52 -21.46 11.73
C PHE A 52 0.68 -21.75 10.83
N ASN A 53 1.68 -22.44 11.37
CA ASN A 53 2.86 -22.86 10.63
C ASN A 53 2.82 -24.38 10.43
N PRO A 54 2.35 -24.87 9.26
CA PRO A 54 2.39 -26.30 8.90
C PRO A 54 3.81 -26.84 8.94
N THR A 55 4.73 -26.09 8.36
CA THR A 55 6.18 -26.36 8.37
C THR A 55 6.95 -25.09 8.77
N PRO A 56 8.27 -25.17 9.03
CA PRO A 56 9.08 -23.98 9.36
C PRO A 56 9.12 -22.91 8.26
N THR A 57 8.79 -23.28 7.03
CA THR A 57 8.83 -22.38 5.86
C THR A 57 7.45 -22.04 5.29
N GLU A 58 6.38 -22.51 5.92
CA GLU A 58 5.00 -22.25 5.50
C GLU A 58 4.23 -21.53 6.60
N LEU A 59 3.31 -20.66 6.21
CA LEU A 59 2.53 -19.83 7.11
C LEU A 59 1.12 -19.67 6.54
N ILE A 60 0.13 -19.77 7.41
CA ILE A 60 -1.21 -19.23 7.23
C ILE A 60 -1.45 -18.30 8.40
N SER A 61 -1.72 -17.03 8.11
CA SER A 61 -1.97 -16.01 9.13
C SER A 61 -3.28 -15.30 8.86
N LEU A 62 -4.03 -15.03 9.92
CA LEU A 62 -5.23 -14.21 9.91
C LEU A 62 -5.09 -13.15 10.98
N THR A 63 -5.22 -11.88 10.60
CA THR A 63 -5.21 -10.74 11.51
C THR A 63 -6.54 -10.01 11.40
N ALA A 64 -7.17 -9.71 12.53
CA ALA A 64 -8.26 -8.75 12.63
C ALA A 64 -7.77 -7.55 13.42
N PHE A 65 -8.09 -6.35 12.97
CA PHE A 65 -7.67 -5.13 13.65
C PHE A 65 -8.80 -4.12 13.75
N TYR A 66 -8.74 -3.32 14.80
CA TYR A 66 -9.62 -2.19 15.03
C TYR A 66 -8.83 -0.99 15.51
N LYS A 67 -9.09 0.17 14.94
CA LYS A 67 -8.46 1.43 15.33
C LYS A 67 -9.52 2.51 15.50
N LEU A 68 -9.47 3.21 16.63
CA LEU A 68 -10.20 4.44 16.87
C LEU A 68 -9.22 5.62 16.79
N ILE A 69 -9.49 6.57 15.90
CA ILE A 69 -8.68 7.75 15.70
C ILE A 69 -9.48 8.96 16.20
N LYS A 70 -8.94 9.70 17.14
CA LYS A 70 -9.49 11.02 17.54
C LYS A 70 -8.80 12.11 16.72
N ASN A 71 -9.56 13.13 16.33
CA ASN A 71 -9.08 14.24 15.50
C ASN A 71 -8.34 13.75 14.23
N PRO A 72 -8.92 12.89 13.38
CA PRO A 72 -8.26 12.44 12.17
C PRO A 72 -7.92 13.61 11.27
N ILE A 73 -6.66 13.68 10.82
CA ILE A 73 -6.18 14.69 9.88
C ILE A 73 -6.40 14.14 8.47
N SER A 74 -6.98 14.93 7.58
CA SER A 74 -7.11 14.59 6.17
C SER A 74 -6.90 15.80 5.29
N ARG A 75 -6.49 15.55 4.07
CA ARG A 75 -6.39 16.55 3.03
C ARG A 75 -7.78 16.87 2.48
N ILE A 76 -8.06 18.15 2.37
CA ILE A 76 -9.31 18.68 1.84
C ILE A 76 -9.05 19.60 0.65
N GLU A 77 -10.03 19.76 -0.20
CA GLU A 77 -10.03 20.80 -1.21
C GLU A 77 -10.76 22.04 -0.68
N VAL A 78 -10.09 23.19 -0.70
CA VAL A 78 -10.67 24.45 -0.29
C VAL A 78 -11.31 25.14 -1.49
N ALA A 79 -12.60 25.40 -1.41
CA ALA A 79 -13.32 26.13 -2.45
C ALA A 79 -12.83 27.59 -2.50
N SER A 80 -12.12 27.93 -3.55
CA SER A 80 -11.63 29.27 -3.83
C SER A 80 -11.49 29.48 -5.35
N ALA A 81 -11.40 30.70 -5.79
CA ALA A 81 -11.27 31.05 -7.22
C ALA A 81 -10.07 30.34 -7.92
N GLY A 82 -9.05 29.96 -7.18
CA GLY A 82 -7.89 29.25 -7.71
C GLY A 82 -7.75 27.81 -7.24
N GLY A 83 -8.68 27.26 -6.47
CA GLY A 83 -8.66 25.92 -5.85
C GLY A 83 -7.30 25.56 -5.25
N TYR A 84 -7.25 25.13 -4.02
CA TYR A 84 -6.03 24.59 -3.43
C TYR A 84 -6.38 23.51 -2.40
N LEU A 85 -5.41 22.65 -2.13
CA LEU A 85 -5.53 21.61 -1.12
C LEU A 85 -5.07 22.16 0.23
N SER A 86 -5.77 21.79 1.30
CA SER A 86 -5.37 22.08 2.67
C SER A 86 -5.55 20.83 3.54
N TYR A 87 -5.42 20.98 4.85
CA TYR A 87 -5.52 19.90 5.82
C TYR A 87 -6.43 20.31 6.97
N GLU A 88 -7.28 19.39 7.39
CA GLU A 88 -8.17 19.61 8.52
C GLU A 88 -8.31 18.38 9.40
N ASN A 89 -8.65 18.60 10.68
CA ASN A 89 -9.19 17.54 11.52
C ASN A 89 -10.67 17.37 11.13
N ILE A 90 -10.93 16.44 10.22
CA ILE A 90 -12.23 16.31 9.53
C ILE A 90 -13.38 15.79 10.38
N ALA A 91 -13.09 15.26 11.56
CA ALA A 91 -14.07 14.72 12.49
C ALA A 91 -13.50 14.67 13.92
N ASP A 92 -14.36 14.57 14.92
CA ASP A 92 -13.93 14.31 16.29
C ASP A 92 -13.32 12.91 16.44
N LYS A 93 -13.88 11.94 15.70
CA LYS A 93 -13.40 10.57 15.68
C LYS A 93 -13.68 9.86 14.36
N ALA A 94 -12.79 8.94 14.03
CA ALA A 94 -12.97 7.99 12.95
C ALA A 94 -12.65 6.57 13.44
N THR A 95 -13.25 5.57 12.80
CA THR A 95 -12.98 4.16 13.03
C THR A 95 -12.37 3.54 11.78
N VAL A 96 -11.41 2.66 12.00
CA VAL A 96 -10.83 1.80 10.97
C VAL A 96 -10.93 0.38 11.50
N ALA A 97 -11.45 -0.53 10.71
CA ALA A 97 -11.50 -1.95 11.03
C ALA A 97 -11.12 -2.75 9.79
N GLY A 98 -10.50 -3.89 9.98
CA GLY A 98 -10.14 -4.70 8.83
C GLY A 98 -9.68 -6.08 9.20
N VAL A 99 -9.46 -6.85 8.14
CA VAL A 99 -8.89 -8.19 8.21
C VAL A 99 -7.76 -8.32 7.22
N GLU A 100 -6.73 -9.07 7.61
CA GLU A 100 -5.60 -9.40 6.76
C GLU A 100 -5.41 -10.91 6.74
N VAL A 101 -5.14 -11.45 5.57
CA VAL A 101 -4.80 -12.87 5.35
C VAL A 101 -3.43 -12.93 4.73
N GLU A 102 -2.55 -13.78 5.27
CA GLU A 102 -1.25 -14.08 4.69
C GLU A 102 -1.11 -15.60 4.53
N ILE A 103 -0.72 -16.04 3.34
CA ILE A 103 -0.44 -17.45 3.04
C ILE A 103 0.94 -17.53 2.39
N ARG A 104 1.81 -18.35 2.94
CA ARG A 104 3.08 -18.74 2.33
C ARG A 104 3.13 -20.25 2.24
N LYS A 105 3.32 -20.79 1.02
CA LYS A 105 3.32 -22.22 0.80
C LYS A 105 4.36 -22.62 -0.24
N ASN A 106 4.98 -23.78 0.03
CA ASN A 106 5.81 -24.45 -0.95
C ASN A 106 4.92 -25.33 -1.84
N LEU A 107 4.92 -25.07 -3.15
CA LEU A 107 4.22 -25.91 -4.12
C LEU A 107 4.95 -27.22 -4.34
N PHE A 108 6.29 -27.14 -4.44
CA PHE A 108 7.15 -28.31 -4.36
C PHE A 108 8.53 -27.96 -3.79
N VAL A 109 9.15 -28.94 -3.19
CA VAL A 109 10.55 -28.93 -2.76
C VAL A 109 11.15 -30.26 -3.17
N ARG A 110 12.10 -30.23 -4.11
CA ARG A 110 12.77 -31.43 -4.63
C ARG A 110 14.27 -31.30 -4.38
N PRO A 111 14.84 -32.09 -3.49
CA PRO A 111 16.30 -32.20 -3.39
C PRO A 111 16.84 -32.78 -4.69
N LEU A 112 17.90 -32.21 -5.21
CA LEU A 112 18.67 -32.76 -6.33
C LEU A 112 19.59 -33.83 -5.77
N SER A 113 19.81 -34.91 -6.54
CA SER A 113 20.58 -36.11 -6.13
C SER A 113 21.79 -35.82 -5.23
N SER A 114 22.03 -36.67 -4.26
CA SER A 114 22.92 -36.53 -3.10
C SER A 114 24.37 -36.08 -3.36
N ALA A 115 24.86 -36.19 -4.60
CA ALA A 115 26.22 -35.77 -4.96
C ALA A 115 26.40 -34.25 -5.17
N ALA A 116 25.33 -33.44 -5.17
CA ALA A 116 25.40 -32.03 -5.59
C ALA A 116 24.84 -31.01 -4.59
N ASN A 117 24.41 -31.42 -3.38
CA ASN A 117 23.79 -30.51 -2.37
C ASN A 117 22.86 -29.46 -3.02
N GLY A 118 21.94 -29.92 -3.88
CA GLY A 118 21.09 -29.02 -4.66
C GLY A 118 19.63 -29.13 -4.27
N MET A 119 18.87 -28.05 -4.52
CA MET A 119 17.45 -27.97 -4.25
C MET A 119 16.73 -27.27 -5.40
N ASN A 120 15.58 -27.79 -5.76
CA ASN A 120 14.63 -27.15 -6.65
C ASN A 120 13.33 -26.91 -5.88
N LYS A 121 12.97 -25.63 -5.67
CA LYS A 121 11.85 -25.23 -4.86
C LYS A 121 11.01 -24.20 -5.61
N LEU A 122 9.70 -24.42 -5.63
CA LEU A 122 8.72 -23.42 -6.04
C LEU A 122 7.83 -23.09 -4.84
N SER A 123 7.68 -21.82 -4.54
CA SER A 123 6.85 -21.33 -3.45
C SER A 123 6.03 -20.12 -3.90
N PHE A 124 4.89 -19.94 -3.27
CA PHE A 124 4.10 -18.73 -3.44
C PHE A 124 3.79 -18.07 -2.11
N GLY A 125 3.62 -16.75 -2.16
CA GLY A 125 3.07 -15.92 -1.12
C GLY A 125 1.80 -15.23 -1.60
N LEU A 126 0.81 -15.13 -0.74
CA LEU A 126 -0.40 -14.35 -0.92
C LEU A 126 -0.61 -13.53 0.34
N ASN A 127 -0.81 -12.23 0.16
CA ASN A 127 -1.25 -11.33 1.23
C ASN A 127 -2.43 -10.52 0.72
N GLY A 128 -3.51 -10.46 1.49
CA GLY A 128 -4.69 -9.68 1.17
C GLY A 128 -5.25 -8.99 2.39
N SER A 129 -5.73 -7.77 2.23
CA SER A 129 -6.39 -7.02 3.29
C SER A 129 -7.68 -6.38 2.80
N TYR A 130 -8.67 -6.37 3.68
CA TYR A 130 -9.87 -5.56 3.55
C TYR A 130 -9.92 -4.54 4.68
N ILE A 131 -10.10 -3.27 4.34
CA ILE A 131 -10.07 -2.13 5.26
C ILE A 131 -11.39 -1.37 5.14
N TYR A 132 -12.14 -1.31 6.22
CA TYR A 132 -13.33 -0.48 6.38
C TYR A 132 -12.97 0.76 7.18
N THR A 133 -13.41 1.92 6.72
CA THR A 133 -13.21 3.19 7.41
C THR A 133 -14.53 3.95 7.54
N ASN A 134 -14.72 4.63 8.66
CA ASN A 134 -15.88 5.47 8.90
C ASN A 134 -15.51 6.67 9.78
N ALA A 135 -15.75 7.86 9.26
CA ALA A 135 -15.60 9.13 9.98
C ALA A 135 -16.93 9.88 9.93
N LYS A 136 -17.46 10.28 11.09
CA LYS A 136 -18.63 11.16 11.16
C LYS A 136 -18.19 12.59 10.93
N MET A 137 -18.19 13.00 9.68
CA MET A 137 -17.78 14.35 9.28
C MET A 137 -18.92 15.35 9.48
N PRO A 138 -18.66 16.60 9.93
CA PRO A 138 -19.67 17.65 10.00
C PRO A 138 -20.28 17.91 8.62
N LEU A 139 -21.61 17.94 8.51
CA LEU A 139 -22.35 18.11 7.26
C LEU A 139 -21.97 19.36 6.45
N ALA A 140 -21.49 20.43 7.10
CA ALA A 140 -21.13 21.69 6.44
C ALA A 140 -19.82 21.63 5.64
N THR A 141 -18.95 20.65 5.91
CA THR A 141 -17.59 20.60 5.36
C THR A 141 -17.43 19.57 4.24
N VAL A 142 -18.25 18.53 4.22
CA VAL A 142 -18.06 17.36 3.35
C VAL A 142 -19.31 17.06 2.55
N THR A 143 -19.13 16.92 1.25
CA THR A 143 -20.22 16.67 0.29
C THR A 143 -20.56 15.19 0.15
N THR A 144 -19.61 14.29 0.38
CA THR A 144 -19.78 12.85 0.10
C THR A 144 -19.02 11.99 1.09
N GLY A 145 -19.73 11.00 1.63
CA GLY A 145 -19.14 9.83 2.27
C GLY A 145 -18.61 10.01 3.69
N SER A 146 -18.19 8.87 4.24
CA SER A 146 -17.60 8.76 5.58
C SER A 146 -16.24 8.05 5.55
N GLN A 147 -15.65 7.85 4.37
CA GLN A 147 -14.38 7.17 4.21
C GLN A 147 -13.20 8.10 4.53
N LEU A 148 -12.14 7.52 5.07
CA LEU A 148 -10.89 8.24 5.33
C LEU A 148 -10.04 8.35 4.06
N GLU A 149 -9.41 9.51 3.89
CA GLU A 149 -8.41 9.74 2.85
C GLU A 149 -7.28 8.71 2.95
N GLY A 150 -6.79 8.28 1.79
CA GLY A 150 -5.63 7.38 1.66
C GLY A 150 -5.89 5.92 1.99
N ALA A 151 -7.04 5.57 2.57
CA ALA A 151 -7.37 4.20 2.93
C ALA A 151 -7.98 3.46 1.72
N ALA A 152 -7.19 2.59 1.09
CA ALA A 152 -7.69 1.70 0.05
C ALA A 152 -8.47 0.54 0.68
N PRO A 153 -9.76 0.32 0.32
CA PRO A 153 -10.56 -0.78 0.86
C PRO A 153 -9.97 -2.16 0.62
N TRP A 154 -9.30 -2.37 -0.51
CA TRP A 154 -8.70 -3.65 -0.86
C TRP A 154 -7.24 -3.49 -1.25
N ILE A 155 -6.40 -4.34 -0.67
CA ILE A 155 -5.00 -4.48 -1.07
C ILE A 155 -4.74 -5.98 -1.20
N ALA A 156 -4.09 -6.39 -2.30
CA ALA A 156 -3.70 -7.77 -2.51
C ALA A 156 -2.30 -7.84 -3.12
N ASN A 157 -1.49 -8.74 -2.61
CA ASN A 157 -0.15 -9.01 -3.11
C ASN A 157 -0.01 -10.52 -3.33
N PHE A 158 0.59 -10.90 -4.43
CA PHE A 158 0.92 -12.27 -4.77
C PHE A 158 2.35 -12.35 -5.26
N ASP A 159 3.11 -13.31 -4.77
CA ASP A 159 4.44 -13.62 -5.27
C ASP A 159 4.57 -15.11 -5.61
N LEU A 160 5.30 -15.39 -6.68
CA LEU A 160 5.70 -16.73 -7.10
C LEU A 160 7.21 -16.76 -7.22
N SER A 161 7.86 -17.58 -6.40
CA SER A 161 9.32 -17.66 -6.32
C SER A 161 9.81 -19.07 -6.64
N HIS A 162 10.64 -19.16 -7.67
CA HIS A 162 11.36 -20.37 -8.04
C HIS A 162 12.82 -20.25 -7.61
N ASN A 163 13.27 -21.15 -6.76
CA ASN A 163 14.64 -21.22 -6.26
C ASN A 163 15.28 -22.55 -6.69
N PHE A 164 16.32 -22.43 -7.49
CA PHE A 164 17.15 -23.56 -7.92
C PHE A 164 18.57 -23.36 -7.43
N THR A 165 19.08 -24.33 -6.67
CA THR A 165 20.47 -24.34 -6.18
C THR A 165 21.15 -25.63 -6.57
N LYS A 166 22.43 -25.58 -7.00
CA LYS A 166 23.25 -26.73 -7.29
C LYS A 166 24.73 -26.38 -7.04
N GLY A 167 25.31 -26.93 -5.99
CA GLY A 167 26.68 -26.59 -5.59
C GLY A 167 26.80 -25.09 -5.26
N THR A 168 27.68 -24.38 -5.95
CA THR A 168 27.89 -22.94 -5.79
C THR A 168 26.94 -22.06 -6.62
N HIS A 169 26.16 -22.69 -7.51
CA HIS A 169 25.21 -21.97 -8.37
C HIS A 169 23.85 -21.84 -7.69
N SER A 170 23.26 -20.66 -7.79
CA SER A 170 21.89 -20.43 -7.32
C SER A 170 21.16 -19.51 -8.28
N PHE A 171 19.91 -19.87 -8.61
CA PHE A 171 19.01 -19.08 -9.44
C PHE A 171 17.72 -18.87 -8.66
N ILE A 172 17.38 -17.61 -8.38
CA ILE A 172 16.14 -17.23 -7.73
C ILE A 172 15.38 -16.32 -8.67
N ASN A 173 14.20 -16.77 -9.12
CA ASN A 173 13.32 -16.00 -9.98
C ASN A 173 12.03 -15.75 -9.23
N THR A 174 11.64 -14.48 -9.11
CA THR A 174 10.43 -14.08 -8.39
C THR A 174 9.58 -13.18 -9.27
N LEU A 175 8.32 -13.55 -9.43
CA LEU A 175 7.28 -12.72 -10.02
C LEU A 175 6.43 -12.15 -8.88
N VAL A 176 6.21 -10.84 -8.85
CA VAL A 176 5.43 -10.15 -7.80
C VAL A 176 4.31 -9.37 -8.47
N PHE A 177 3.08 -9.65 -8.07
CA PHE A 177 1.89 -8.91 -8.47
C PHE A 177 1.33 -8.17 -7.27
N ASN A 178 0.99 -6.89 -7.45
CA ASN A 178 0.36 -6.07 -6.43
C ASN A 178 -0.91 -5.43 -6.99
N TYR A 179 -1.94 -5.37 -6.17
CA TYR A 179 -3.20 -4.68 -6.44
C TYR A 179 -3.56 -3.78 -5.27
N VAL A 180 -3.94 -2.55 -5.57
CA VAL A 180 -4.51 -1.58 -4.63
C VAL A 180 -5.79 -1.05 -5.26
N SER A 181 -6.90 -1.07 -4.55
CA SER A 181 -8.18 -0.52 -5.03
C SER A 181 -8.19 1.00 -5.05
N ASP A 182 -9.23 1.58 -5.64
CA ASP A 182 -9.50 3.03 -5.57
C ASP A 182 -9.53 3.51 -4.12
N LYS A 183 -9.03 4.72 -3.90
CA LYS A 183 -9.04 5.37 -2.58
C LYS A 183 -9.27 6.87 -2.74
N ILE A 184 -9.74 7.52 -1.69
CA ILE A 184 -9.86 8.97 -1.65
C ILE A 184 -8.45 9.57 -1.63
N TYR A 185 -8.14 10.40 -2.60
CA TYR A 185 -6.93 11.22 -2.65
C TYR A 185 -7.09 12.52 -1.89
N THR A 186 -8.27 13.15 -2.00
CA THR A 186 -8.62 14.41 -1.31
C THR A 186 -10.11 14.43 -1.06
N ILE A 187 -10.51 14.82 0.13
CA ILE A 187 -11.92 14.97 0.50
C ILE A 187 -12.47 16.24 -0.12
N GLY A 188 -13.57 16.13 -0.84
CA GLY A 188 -14.29 17.27 -1.38
C GLY A 188 -15.06 18.03 -0.30
N THR A 189 -15.02 19.36 -0.35
CA THR A 189 -15.74 20.24 0.58
C THR A 189 -16.57 21.26 -0.17
N GLN A 190 -17.60 21.82 0.48
CA GLN A 190 -18.40 22.94 -0.03
C GLN A 190 -19.00 22.71 -1.43
N GLY A 191 -19.49 21.51 -1.70
CA GLY A 191 -20.11 21.13 -2.97
C GLY A 191 -19.20 20.42 -3.96
N TYR A 192 -17.90 20.36 -3.71
CA TYR A 192 -17.00 19.55 -4.53
C TYR A 192 -17.08 18.06 -4.16
N GLN A 193 -17.04 17.18 -5.17
CA GLN A 193 -16.91 15.75 -4.98
C GLN A 193 -15.47 15.38 -4.63
N ASP A 194 -15.29 14.27 -3.93
CA ASP A 194 -13.97 13.73 -3.60
C ASP A 194 -13.10 13.53 -4.85
N ILE A 195 -11.82 13.82 -4.72
CA ILE A 195 -10.83 13.40 -5.71
C ILE A 195 -10.42 11.96 -5.38
N MET A 196 -10.63 11.06 -6.33
CA MET A 196 -10.28 9.65 -6.21
C MET A 196 -8.95 9.37 -6.91
N GLU A 197 -8.09 8.62 -6.23
CA GLU A 197 -6.93 7.97 -6.84
C GLU A 197 -7.39 6.59 -7.33
N GLN A 198 -7.28 6.36 -8.63
CA GLN A 198 -7.71 5.11 -9.24
C GLN A 198 -6.82 3.95 -8.78
N GLY A 199 -7.45 2.81 -8.54
CA GLY A 199 -6.76 1.58 -8.17
C GLY A 199 -5.76 1.13 -9.23
N MET A 200 -4.71 0.46 -8.78
CA MET A 200 -3.57 0.16 -9.62
C MET A 200 -3.11 -1.29 -9.44
N MET A 201 -2.74 -1.91 -10.56
CA MET A 201 -2.10 -3.22 -10.60
C MET A 201 -0.66 -3.06 -11.08
N THR A 202 0.29 -3.68 -10.40
CA THR A 202 1.68 -3.72 -10.83
C THR A 202 2.19 -5.15 -10.90
N LEU A 203 3.12 -5.39 -11.82
CA LEU A 203 3.80 -6.68 -11.98
C LEU A 203 5.29 -6.42 -12.06
N ASP A 204 6.05 -7.08 -11.20
CA ASP A 204 7.50 -7.00 -11.14
C ASP A 204 8.11 -8.39 -11.33
N PHE A 205 9.24 -8.45 -12.01
CA PHE A 205 10.05 -9.66 -12.13
C PHE A 205 11.46 -9.39 -11.63
N VAL A 206 11.94 -10.27 -10.74
CA VAL A 206 13.31 -10.20 -10.21
C VAL A 206 13.97 -11.56 -10.41
N SER A 207 15.13 -11.55 -11.04
CA SER A 207 15.98 -12.74 -11.23
C SER A 207 17.35 -12.48 -10.61
N GLN A 208 17.78 -13.39 -9.75
CA GLN A 208 19.11 -13.38 -9.15
C GLN A 208 19.81 -14.68 -9.53
N ALA A 209 20.99 -14.56 -10.13
CA ALA A 209 21.81 -15.67 -10.54
C ALA A 209 23.18 -15.58 -9.84
N LYS A 210 23.46 -16.49 -8.91
CA LYS A 210 24.81 -16.71 -8.38
C LYS A 210 25.52 -17.69 -9.28
N LEU A 211 26.44 -17.21 -10.11
CA LEU A 211 27.14 -18.03 -11.10
C LEU A 211 28.28 -18.86 -10.50
N ASN A 212 28.90 -18.31 -9.46
CA ASN A 212 29.96 -18.99 -8.68
C ASN A 212 30.14 -18.26 -7.35
N LYS A 213 31.19 -18.59 -6.58
CA LYS A 213 31.48 -17.95 -5.30
C LYS A 213 31.87 -16.46 -5.42
N TYR A 214 32.25 -16.01 -6.62
CA TYR A 214 32.76 -14.67 -6.86
C TYR A 214 31.77 -13.75 -7.57
N VAL A 215 30.88 -14.28 -8.44
CA VAL A 215 30.06 -13.48 -9.34
C VAL A 215 28.58 -13.78 -9.15
N SER A 216 27.82 -12.72 -8.96
CA SER A 216 26.33 -12.74 -8.95
C SER A 216 25.76 -11.69 -9.89
N LEU A 217 24.69 -12.04 -10.58
CA LEU A 217 23.93 -11.18 -11.46
C LEU A 217 22.54 -10.96 -10.88
N THR A 218 22.00 -9.74 -11.03
CA THR A 218 20.63 -9.43 -10.63
C THR A 218 19.95 -8.65 -11.75
N LEU A 219 18.88 -9.20 -12.28
CA LEU A 219 17.98 -8.54 -13.22
C LEU A 219 16.70 -8.14 -12.47
N LYS A 220 16.28 -6.87 -12.59
CA LYS A 220 15.00 -6.38 -12.07
C LYS A 220 14.24 -5.73 -13.21
N ALA A 221 13.03 -6.21 -13.48
CA ALA A 221 12.10 -5.59 -14.41
C ALA A 221 10.85 -5.22 -13.60
N ARG A 222 10.64 -3.93 -13.37
CA ARG A 222 9.58 -3.40 -12.52
C ARG A 222 8.52 -2.68 -13.33
N ASN A 223 7.31 -2.70 -12.79
CA ASN A 223 6.16 -2.03 -13.38
C ASN A 223 5.85 -2.52 -14.79
N LEU A 224 5.92 -3.84 -15.02
CA LEU A 224 5.74 -4.46 -16.36
C LEU A 224 4.36 -4.20 -16.96
N LEU A 225 3.31 -4.04 -16.14
CA LEU A 225 1.97 -3.68 -16.61
C LEU A 225 1.86 -2.20 -17.00
N ASN A 226 2.77 -1.35 -16.51
CA ASN A 226 2.82 0.08 -16.78
C ASN A 226 1.43 0.77 -16.70
N PRO A 227 0.68 0.61 -15.58
CA PRO A 227 -0.64 1.21 -15.43
C PRO A 227 -0.55 2.74 -15.41
N SER A 228 -1.63 3.40 -15.81
CA SER A 228 -1.78 4.83 -15.59
C SER A 228 -2.03 5.14 -14.12
N TYR A 229 -1.31 6.11 -13.59
CA TYR A 229 -1.67 6.79 -12.34
C TYR A 229 -2.70 7.85 -12.67
N GLN A 230 -3.91 7.72 -12.15
CA GLN A 230 -5.01 8.61 -12.51
C GLN A 230 -5.68 9.18 -11.26
N LEU A 231 -5.86 10.51 -11.25
CA LEU A 231 -6.71 11.23 -10.33
C LEU A 231 -7.96 11.69 -11.06
N SER A 232 -9.11 11.48 -10.48
CA SER A 232 -10.39 11.85 -11.08
C SER A 232 -11.42 12.21 -10.02
N ARG A 233 -12.45 12.93 -10.42
CA ARG A 233 -13.65 13.19 -9.61
C ARG A 233 -14.91 12.98 -10.45
N LYS A 234 -16.04 12.83 -9.81
CA LYS A 234 -17.35 12.89 -10.47
C LYS A 234 -17.78 14.35 -10.61
N ALA A 235 -18.31 14.72 -11.77
CA ALA A 235 -18.96 16.01 -11.95
C ALA A 235 -20.26 16.04 -11.14
N ASN A 236 -20.57 17.19 -10.50
CA ASN A 236 -21.71 17.29 -9.59
C ASN A 236 -23.07 17.08 -10.30
N GLU A 237 -23.23 17.57 -11.51
CA GLU A 237 -24.50 17.54 -12.23
C GLU A 237 -24.71 16.27 -13.06
N SER A 238 -23.69 15.86 -13.81
CA SER A 238 -23.80 14.70 -14.72
C SER A 238 -23.37 13.38 -14.08
N GLY A 239 -22.62 13.42 -12.98
CA GLY A 239 -21.97 12.24 -12.40
C GLY A 239 -20.84 11.66 -13.27
N GLU A 240 -20.52 12.30 -14.39
CA GLU A 240 -19.45 11.88 -15.28
C GLU A 240 -18.08 11.96 -14.61
N LYS A 241 -17.21 11.03 -14.95
CA LYS A 241 -15.84 11.00 -14.45
C LYS A 241 -14.99 12.06 -15.16
N VAL A 242 -14.51 13.04 -14.41
CA VAL A 242 -13.56 14.06 -14.89
C VAL A 242 -12.15 13.65 -14.45
N VAL A 243 -11.25 13.49 -15.42
CA VAL A 243 -9.84 13.16 -15.16
C VAL A 243 -9.09 14.46 -14.88
N LEU A 244 -8.45 14.54 -13.71
CA LEU A 244 -7.67 15.69 -13.25
C LEU A 244 -6.17 15.51 -13.52
N SER A 245 -5.69 14.27 -13.49
CA SER A 245 -4.31 13.93 -13.76
C SER A 245 -4.24 12.48 -14.27
N ASP A 246 -3.47 12.25 -15.32
CA ASP A 246 -3.19 10.93 -15.86
C ASP A 246 -1.77 10.87 -16.38
N TYR A 247 -0.97 9.91 -15.88
CA TYR A 247 0.37 9.68 -16.38
C TYR A 247 0.84 8.25 -16.12
N LYS A 248 1.81 7.78 -16.90
CA LYS A 248 2.47 6.49 -16.73
C LYS A 248 3.88 6.68 -16.19
N LYS A 249 4.25 5.87 -15.20
CA LYS A 249 5.61 5.91 -14.62
C LYS A 249 6.67 5.23 -15.48
N GLY A 250 6.22 4.43 -16.48
CA GLY A 250 7.10 3.65 -17.33
C GLY A 250 7.56 2.33 -16.71
N ILE A 251 8.13 1.47 -17.54
CA ILE A 251 8.77 0.21 -17.15
C ILE A 251 10.21 0.52 -16.77
N ASN A 252 10.67 -0.02 -15.66
CA ASN A 252 12.06 0.12 -15.20
C ASN A 252 12.79 -1.22 -15.27
N ILE A 253 13.88 -1.27 -16.04
CA ILE A 253 14.74 -2.45 -16.15
C ILE A 253 16.13 -2.08 -15.62
N SER A 254 16.65 -2.89 -14.72
CA SER A 254 18.01 -2.71 -14.18
C SER A 254 18.76 -4.04 -14.13
N LEU A 255 20.04 -3.99 -14.47
CA LEU A 255 20.98 -5.10 -14.38
C LEU A 255 22.09 -4.73 -13.39
N GLY A 256 22.31 -5.59 -12.41
CA GLY A 256 23.38 -5.45 -11.43
C GLY A 256 24.36 -6.63 -11.54
N VAL A 257 25.64 -6.34 -11.39
CA VAL A 257 26.72 -7.34 -11.26
C VAL A 257 27.40 -7.11 -9.92
N SER A 258 27.56 -8.17 -9.14
CA SER A 258 28.30 -8.14 -7.88
C SER A 258 29.47 -9.09 -7.96
N CYS A 259 30.66 -8.59 -7.61
CA CYS A 259 31.90 -9.36 -7.52
C CYS A 259 32.38 -9.36 -6.07
N THR A 260 32.71 -10.54 -5.54
CA THR A 260 33.29 -10.73 -4.20
C THR A 260 34.70 -11.28 -4.37
N PHE A 261 35.68 -10.64 -3.75
CA PHE A 261 37.10 -10.99 -3.84
C PHE A 261 37.56 -11.68 -2.56
#